data_4d2b853457f26c20353618ea2025f28e
#
_entry.id   4d2b853457f26c20353618ea2025f28e
#
_cell.length_a   1.000
_cell.length_b   1.000
_cell.length_c   1.000
_cell.angle_alpha   90.00
_cell.angle_beta   90.00
_cell.angle_gamma   90.00
#
_symmetry.space_group_name_H-M   'P 1'
#
loop_
_entity.id
_entity.type
_entity.pdbx_description
1 polymer ?
#
loop_
_entity_poly.entity_id
_entity_poly.type
_entity_poly.pdbx_seq_one_letter_code
_entity_poly.pdbx_strand_id
1 'polypeptide(L)'
;MKRATTLLLALVMVFTLAAISPAARAEDNFGTGTIQDNVYWNETMKIGCALDETWYFYSEEEIMEANGLTADMLEGKISEMIENGGAITDMFAQNLETGATLNVVFERVSLANSLLYNEKNYIEASIPTVEDAFAQLGIENVELTIQDMEFMGETHCAVLITGLYSDVPVYEQVAVVKDGRNFTVVSVFSVLEGEAEEVLSCFFNSLD
;
A
#
# COMPACT_ATOMS: atom_id res chain seq x y z
N MET A 1 10.50 6.79 24.50
CA MET A 1 9.49 5.89 23.94
C MET A 1 8.35 6.57 23.17
N LYS A 2 7.89 7.81 23.47
CA LYS A 2 6.79 8.49 22.74
C LYS A 2 7.16 9.03 21.34
N ARG A 3 8.43 9.12 20.97
CA ARG A 3 8.85 9.63 19.65
C ARG A 3 8.93 8.56 18.54
N ALA A 4 9.11 7.30 18.91
CA ALA A 4 9.14 6.19 17.94
C ALA A 4 7.74 5.86 17.38
N THR A 5 6.71 5.97 18.23
CA THR A 5 5.31 5.69 17.83
C THR A 5 4.76 6.72 16.83
N THR A 6 5.23 7.97 16.88
CA THR A 6 4.79 9.02 15.95
C THR A 6 5.45 8.90 14.58
N LEU A 7 6.62 8.27 14.48
CA LEU A 7 7.32 8.07 13.22
C LEU A 7 6.73 6.93 12.39
N LEU A 8 6.20 5.90 13.06
CA LEU A 8 5.60 4.74 12.38
C LEU A 8 4.29 5.08 11.66
N LEU A 9 3.52 6.05 12.16
CA LEU A 9 2.29 6.50 11.50
C LEU A 9 2.55 7.36 10.24
N ALA A 10 3.76 7.88 10.08
CA ALA A 10 4.12 8.71 8.93
C ALA A 10 4.59 7.89 7.71
N LEU A 11 4.80 6.60 7.87
CA LEU A 11 5.31 5.74 6.80
C LEU A 11 4.19 5.06 5.99
N VAL A 12 3.04 5.71 5.84
CA VAL A 12 2.10 5.38 4.77
C VAL A 12 2.71 5.92 3.47
N MET A 13 3.68 5.18 2.96
CA MET A 13 4.27 5.52 1.68
C MET A 13 3.32 5.13 0.59
N VAL A 14 2.66 6.13 0.12
CA VAL A 14 1.78 6.02 -1.01
C VAL A 14 2.66 6.07 -2.26
N PHE A 15 2.89 4.90 -2.86
CA PHE A 15 3.29 4.85 -4.25
C PHE A 15 2.13 5.40 -5.08
N THR A 16 2.09 6.70 -5.32
CA THR A 16 1.05 7.29 -6.13
C THR A 16 1.65 8.01 -7.31
N LEU A 17 1.24 7.61 -8.49
CA LEU A 17 1.37 8.42 -9.68
C LEU A 17 0.22 9.43 -9.70
N ALA A 18 0.33 10.51 -8.94
CA ALA A 18 -0.63 11.61 -8.98
C ALA A 18 -0.58 12.32 -10.34
N ALA A 19 -1.07 11.65 -11.37
CA ALA A 19 -1.32 12.27 -12.66
C ALA A 19 -2.77 12.76 -12.67
N ILE A 20 -2.96 14.05 -12.39
CA ILE A 20 -4.23 14.75 -12.54
C ILE A 20 -4.65 14.67 -14.02
N SER A 21 -5.55 13.78 -14.35
CA SER A 21 -6.25 13.77 -15.63
C SER A 21 -7.74 13.63 -15.39
N PRO A 22 -8.60 14.46 -16.01
CA PRO A 22 -10.04 14.32 -15.90
C PRO A 22 -10.46 13.00 -16.56
N ALA A 23 -10.92 12.05 -15.76
CA ALA A 23 -11.35 10.74 -16.21
C ALA A 23 -12.80 10.73 -16.65
N ALA A 24 -13.07 10.03 -17.74
CA ALA A 24 -14.40 9.73 -18.21
C ALA A 24 -15.07 8.70 -17.29
N ARG A 25 -16.35 8.93 -16.97
CA ARG A 25 -17.21 8.10 -16.14
C ARG A 25 -17.22 6.64 -16.58
N ALA A 26 -16.93 5.74 -15.66
CA ALA A 26 -17.38 4.37 -15.65
C ALA A 26 -17.82 4.04 -14.22
N GLU A 27 -19.04 3.55 -14.06
CA GLU A 27 -19.62 3.14 -12.78
C GLU A 27 -19.02 1.79 -12.38
N ASP A 28 -17.88 1.81 -11.72
CA ASP A 28 -17.39 0.67 -10.95
C ASP A 28 -17.42 1.10 -9.48
N ASN A 29 -18.31 0.51 -8.70
CA ASN A 29 -18.34 0.72 -7.25
C ASN A 29 -17.07 0.10 -6.65
N PHE A 30 -16.11 0.93 -6.28
CA PHE A 30 -15.02 0.51 -5.42
C PHE A 30 -15.57 0.31 -4.01
N GLY A 31 -15.70 -0.96 -3.62
CA GLY A 31 -15.98 -1.30 -2.22
C GLY A 31 -14.69 -1.23 -1.41
N THR A 32 -14.78 -0.71 -0.20
CA THR A 32 -13.72 -0.84 0.81
C THR A 32 -13.63 -2.29 1.28
N GLY A 33 -12.43 -2.72 1.67
CA GLY A 33 -12.22 -4.02 2.30
C GLY A 33 -12.92 -4.13 3.65
N THR A 34 -13.11 -5.34 4.10
CA THR A 34 -13.67 -5.66 5.42
C THR A 34 -12.64 -6.41 6.24
N ILE A 35 -12.65 -6.18 7.55
CA ILE A 35 -11.78 -6.89 8.49
C ILE A 35 -12.67 -7.69 9.45
N GLN A 36 -12.46 -8.99 9.49
CA GLN A 36 -13.15 -9.89 10.41
C GLN A 36 -12.18 -10.97 10.92
N ASP A 37 -12.11 -11.18 12.22
CA ASP A 37 -11.29 -12.23 12.85
C ASP A 37 -9.80 -12.20 12.37
N ASN A 38 -9.19 -11.02 12.32
CA ASN A 38 -7.83 -10.77 11.81
C ASN A 38 -7.63 -11.14 10.33
N VAL A 39 -8.71 -11.25 9.56
CA VAL A 39 -8.68 -11.43 8.12
C VAL A 39 -9.20 -10.16 7.44
N TYR A 40 -8.36 -9.55 6.63
CA TYR A 40 -8.77 -8.51 5.69
C TYR A 40 -9.19 -9.16 4.38
N TRP A 41 -10.28 -8.68 3.78
CA TRP A 41 -10.73 -9.08 2.44
C TRP A 41 -11.37 -7.91 1.68
N ASN A 42 -10.93 -7.69 0.45
CA ASN A 42 -11.57 -6.79 -0.49
C ASN A 42 -12.12 -7.58 -1.68
N GLU A 43 -13.45 -7.67 -1.75
CA GLU A 43 -14.17 -8.42 -2.79
C GLU A 43 -13.97 -7.83 -4.19
N THR A 44 -13.86 -6.50 -4.29
CA THR A 44 -13.70 -5.81 -5.58
C THR A 44 -12.33 -6.07 -6.18
N MET A 45 -11.30 -6.03 -5.36
CA MET A 45 -9.91 -6.21 -5.78
C MET A 45 -9.44 -7.66 -5.68
N LYS A 46 -10.26 -8.54 -5.08
CA LYS A 46 -9.94 -9.96 -4.84
C LYS A 46 -8.58 -10.13 -4.18
N ILE A 47 -8.38 -9.39 -3.11
CA ILE A 47 -7.17 -9.44 -2.30
C ILE A 47 -7.55 -9.56 -0.83
N GLY A 48 -6.88 -10.45 -0.14
CA GLY A 48 -7.04 -10.61 1.29
C GLY A 48 -5.72 -10.94 1.96
N CYS A 49 -5.69 -10.77 3.28
CA CYS A 49 -4.58 -11.24 4.08
C CYS A 49 -5.09 -11.71 5.45
N ALA A 50 -4.47 -12.76 5.98
CA ALA A 50 -4.75 -13.28 7.31
C ALA A 50 -3.51 -13.06 8.19
N LEU A 51 -3.67 -12.22 9.21
CA LEU A 51 -2.60 -11.90 10.15
C LEU A 51 -2.90 -12.54 11.51
N ASP A 52 -1.89 -12.76 12.32
CA ASP A 52 -2.04 -13.29 13.65
C ASP A 52 -2.47 -12.21 14.68
N GLU A 53 -2.61 -12.62 15.94
CA GLU A 53 -3.09 -11.77 17.05
C GLU A 53 -2.09 -10.67 17.46
N THR A 54 -0.86 -10.68 16.94
CA THR A 54 0.13 -9.63 17.20
C THR A 54 -0.11 -8.37 16.36
N TRP A 55 -0.95 -8.48 15.34
CA TRP A 55 -1.27 -7.39 14.45
C TRP A 55 -2.52 -6.63 14.89
N TYR A 56 -2.41 -5.31 14.89
CA TYR A 56 -3.52 -4.38 15.08
C TYR A 56 -3.93 -3.80 13.72
N PHE A 57 -5.16 -4.05 13.32
CA PHE A 57 -5.77 -3.40 12.16
C PHE A 57 -6.37 -2.06 12.57
N TYR A 58 -6.01 -1.03 11.86
CA TYR A 58 -6.58 0.29 12.06
C TYR A 58 -8.04 0.30 11.57
N SER A 59 -8.89 0.99 12.32
CA SER A 59 -10.30 1.17 11.97
C SER A 59 -10.48 2.01 10.71
N GLU A 60 -11.63 1.89 10.07
CA GLU A 60 -11.99 2.71 8.92
C GLU A 60 -11.89 4.21 9.24
N GLU A 61 -12.28 4.64 10.45
CA GLU A 61 -12.18 6.03 10.90
C GLU A 61 -10.72 6.50 10.97
N GLU A 62 -9.82 5.69 11.53
CA GLU A 62 -8.39 5.99 11.61
C GLU A 62 -7.73 6.03 10.21
N ILE A 63 -8.10 5.12 9.33
CA ILE A 63 -7.62 5.09 7.93
C ILE A 63 -8.13 6.31 7.16
N MET A 64 -9.38 6.71 7.37
CA MET A 64 -9.94 7.91 6.76
C MET A 64 -9.22 9.17 7.20
N GLU A 65 -8.95 9.30 8.50
CA GLU A 65 -8.18 10.43 9.01
C GLU A 65 -6.79 10.48 8.36
N ALA A 66 -6.14 9.32 8.20
CA ALA A 66 -4.86 9.21 7.49
C ALA A 66 -4.95 9.61 6.01
N ASN A 67 -6.07 9.33 5.33
CA ASN A 67 -6.36 9.77 3.96
C ASN A 67 -6.81 11.25 3.86
N GLY A 68 -6.86 11.98 4.98
CA GLY A 68 -7.34 13.36 5.03
C GLY A 68 -8.85 13.51 4.80
N LEU A 69 -9.61 12.46 5.02
CA LEU A 69 -11.07 12.40 4.88
C LEU A 69 -11.74 12.57 6.26
N THR A 70 -12.94 13.11 6.26
CA THR A 70 -13.80 13.16 7.46
C THR A 70 -15.03 12.29 7.26
N ALA A 71 -15.62 11.80 8.34
CA ALA A 71 -16.80 10.92 8.30
C ALA A 71 -17.97 11.47 7.45
N ASP A 72 -18.14 12.79 7.44
CA ASP A 72 -19.17 13.48 6.63
C ASP A 72 -18.89 13.46 5.11
N MET A 73 -17.71 13.01 4.72
CA MET A 73 -17.26 12.98 3.32
C MET A 73 -17.39 11.58 2.69
N LEU A 74 -17.81 10.58 3.45
CA LEU A 74 -17.65 9.15 3.14
C LEU A 74 -18.49 8.63 1.97
N GLU A 75 -19.77 8.95 1.89
CA GLU A 75 -20.61 8.40 0.81
C GLU A 75 -20.33 9.09 -0.53
N GLY A 76 -19.68 8.39 -1.42
CA GLY A 76 -19.41 8.81 -2.80
C GLY A 76 -18.05 9.45 -3.06
N LYS A 77 -17.33 9.94 -2.03
CA LYS A 77 -16.02 10.58 -2.25
C LYS A 77 -14.89 9.61 -2.48
N ILE A 78 -14.90 8.46 -1.84
CA ILE A 78 -13.88 7.43 -2.08
C ILE A 78 -13.91 7.01 -3.55
N SER A 79 -15.10 6.67 -4.05
CA SER A 79 -15.27 6.36 -5.48
C SER A 79 -14.88 7.54 -6.37
N GLU A 80 -15.25 8.76 -5.99
CA GLU A 80 -14.88 9.98 -6.73
C GLU A 80 -13.36 10.22 -6.74
N MET A 81 -12.67 10.00 -5.63
CA MET A 81 -11.20 10.13 -5.55
C MET A 81 -10.52 9.10 -6.43
N ILE A 82 -10.93 7.84 -6.36
CA ILE A 82 -10.39 6.77 -7.20
C ILE A 82 -10.71 7.01 -8.68
N GLU A 83 -11.94 7.43 -9.01
CA GLU A 83 -12.32 7.75 -10.40
C GLU A 83 -11.51 8.90 -10.99
N ASN A 84 -11.13 9.86 -10.17
CA ASN A 84 -10.31 11.01 -10.58
C ASN A 84 -8.80 10.72 -10.61
N GLY A 85 -8.39 9.47 -10.39
CA GLY A 85 -6.98 9.06 -10.40
C GLY A 85 -6.30 9.33 -9.05
N GLY A 86 -7.03 9.23 -7.95
CA GLY A 86 -6.51 9.26 -6.60
C GLY A 86 -6.12 7.87 -6.10
N ALA A 87 -5.25 7.84 -5.11
CA ALA A 87 -4.93 6.63 -4.36
C ALA A 87 -5.62 6.65 -3.01
N ILE A 88 -6.05 5.49 -2.54
CA ILE A 88 -6.70 5.31 -1.26
C ILE A 88 -6.04 4.17 -0.51
N THR A 89 -5.69 4.42 0.75
CA THR A 89 -5.35 3.37 1.69
C THR A 89 -6.63 2.66 2.10
N ASP A 90 -6.75 1.39 1.76
CA ASP A 90 -7.92 0.56 2.07
C ASP A 90 -7.71 -0.26 3.36
N MET A 91 -6.47 -0.66 3.63
CA MET A 91 -6.11 -1.36 4.85
C MET A 91 -4.76 -0.85 5.36
N PHE A 92 -4.68 -0.68 6.67
CA PHE A 92 -3.44 -0.43 7.37
C PHE A 92 -3.41 -1.26 8.65
N ALA A 93 -2.30 -1.94 8.87
CA ALA A 93 -2.08 -2.75 10.07
C ALA A 93 -0.66 -2.55 10.63
N GLN A 94 -0.51 -2.75 11.92
CA GLN A 94 0.77 -2.68 12.62
C GLN A 94 0.97 -3.89 13.52
N ASN A 95 2.14 -4.51 13.43
CA ASN A 95 2.55 -5.51 14.38
C ASN A 95 2.97 -4.83 15.70
N LEU A 96 2.28 -5.19 16.80
CA LEU A 96 2.50 -4.56 18.10
C LEU A 96 3.78 -5.03 18.80
N GLU A 97 4.38 -6.14 18.36
CA GLU A 97 5.61 -6.69 18.93
C GLU A 97 6.86 -6.18 18.20
N THR A 98 6.85 -6.20 16.85
CA THR A 98 8.01 -5.81 16.04
C THR A 98 7.98 -4.36 15.62
N GLY A 99 6.77 -3.78 15.55
CA GLY A 99 6.53 -2.45 15.01
C GLY A 99 6.45 -2.42 13.48
N ALA A 100 6.48 -3.56 12.81
CA ALA A 100 6.28 -3.63 11.37
C ALA A 100 4.92 -3.06 10.97
N THR A 101 4.85 -2.47 9.78
CA THR A 101 3.60 -1.94 9.23
C THR A 101 3.27 -2.58 7.91
N LEU A 102 1.98 -2.78 7.67
CA LEU A 102 1.42 -3.30 6.43
C LEU A 102 0.37 -2.34 5.91
N ASN A 103 0.42 -2.06 4.62
CA ASN A 103 -0.44 -1.10 3.96
C ASN A 103 -0.93 -1.67 2.63
N VAL A 104 -2.24 -1.54 2.36
CA VAL A 104 -2.85 -1.87 1.07
C VAL A 104 -3.47 -0.60 0.50
N VAL A 105 -2.98 -0.20 -0.66
CA VAL A 105 -3.39 1.02 -1.37
C VAL A 105 -3.97 0.66 -2.72
N PHE A 106 -5.07 1.27 -3.08
CA PHE A 106 -5.63 1.22 -4.43
C PHE A 106 -5.44 2.54 -5.16
N GLU A 107 -5.00 2.44 -6.38
CA GLU A 107 -4.92 3.56 -7.30
C GLU A 107 -5.58 3.19 -8.63
N ARG A 108 -6.40 4.09 -9.17
CA ARG A 108 -6.93 3.97 -10.51
C ARG A 108 -6.31 5.00 -11.42
N VAL A 109 -5.66 4.53 -12.46
CA VAL A 109 -5.03 5.42 -13.45
C VAL A 109 -5.98 5.72 -14.62
N SER A 110 -5.68 6.78 -15.35
CA SER A 110 -6.41 7.10 -16.58
C SER A 110 -6.28 5.96 -17.61
N LEU A 111 -7.24 5.85 -18.54
CA LEU A 111 -7.18 4.85 -19.62
C LEU A 111 -5.87 4.97 -20.42
N ALA A 112 -5.42 6.18 -20.69
CA ALA A 112 -4.15 6.39 -21.41
C ALA A 112 -2.96 5.84 -20.60
N ASN A 113 -2.91 6.11 -19.29
CA ASN A 113 -1.85 5.63 -18.42
C ASN A 113 -1.91 4.10 -18.24
N SER A 114 -3.11 3.50 -18.18
CA SER A 114 -3.25 2.04 -18.04
C SER A 114 -2.70 1.27 -19.24
N LEU A 115 -2.67 1.89 -20.42
CA LEU A 115 -2.07 1.31 -21.62
C LEU A 115 -0.55 1.48 -21.67
N LEU A 116 -0.02 2.47 -20.96
CA LEU A 116 1.42 2.78 -20.91
C LEU A 116 2.13 2.08 -19.76
N TYR A 117 1.44 1.93 -18.61
CA TYR A 117 2.03 1.34 -17.41
C TYR A 117 1.71 -0.14 -17.28
N ASN A 118 2.74 -0.96 -17.18
CA ASN A 118 2.71 -2.26 -16.51
C ASN A 118 3.20 -2.05 -15.06
N GLU A 119 3.22 -3.11 -14.26
CA GLU A 119 3.67 -3.06 -12.86
C GLU A 119 5.08 -2.46 -12.72
N LYS A 120 6.02 -2.91 -13.55
CA LYS A 120 7.40 -2.43 -13.52
C LYS A 120 7.51 -0.95 -13.85
N ASN A 121 6.87 -0.49 -14.92
CA ASN A 121 6.92 0.91 -15.30
C ASN A 121 6.21 1.81 -14.28
N TYR A 122 5.19 1.28 -13.60
CA TYR A 122 4.51 1.95 -12.50
C TYR A 122 5.47 2.16 -11.32
N ILE A 123 6.20 1.10 -10.91
CA ILE A 123 7.22 1.18 -9.86
C ILE A 123 8.30 2.18 -10.27
N GLU A 124 8.87 2.05 -11.47
CA GLU A 124 9.94 2.95 -11.97
C GLU A 124 9.53 4.43 -11.94
N ALA A 125 8.27 4.71 -12.28
CA ALA A 125 7.76 6.08 -12.27
C ALA A 125 7.52 6.61 -10.83
N SER A 126 7.32 5.73 -9.86
CA SER A 126 7.10 6.09 -8.46
C SER A 126 8.40 6.29 -7.67
N ILE A 127 9.52 5.75 -8.13
CA ILE A 127 10.83 5.80 -7.43
C ILE A 127 11.20 7.22 -6.94
N PRO A 128 11.12 8.29 -7.74
CA PRO A 128 11.52 9.62 -7.26
C PRO A 128 10.68 10.08 -6.06
N THR A 129 9.39 9.77 -6.05
CA THR A 129 8.50 10.12 -4.92
C THR A 129 8.86 9.33 -3.67
N VAL A 130 9.22 8.06 -3.83
CA VAL A 130 9.66 7.19 -2.74
C VAL A 130 10.97 7.68 -2.14
N GLU A 131 11.96 7.96 -2.98
CA GLU A 131 13.26 8.50 -2.53
C GLU A 131 13.10 9.81 -1.76
N ASP A 132 12.26 10.73 -2.27
CA ASP A 132 11.96 11.99 -1.59
C ASP A 132 11.28 11.76 -0.22
N ALA A 133 10.36 10.82 -0.14
CA ALA A 133 9.66 10.47 1.11
C ALA A 133 10.63 9.86 2.13
N PHE A 134 11.48 8.91 1.73
CA PHE A 134 12.51 8.34 2.61
C PHE A 134 13.48 9.41 3.12
N ALA A 135 13.91 10.32 2.26
CA ALA A 135 14.77 11.44 2.65
C ALA A 135 14.10 12.37 3.67
N GLN A 136 12.79 12.66 3.51
CA GLN A 136 12.02 13.47 4.46
C GLN A 136 11.87 12.79 5.82
N LEU A 137 11.82 11.46 5.85
CA LEU A 137 11.78 10.66 7.07
C LEU A 137 13.16 10.53 7.74
N GLY A 138 14.22 10.99 7.08
CA GLY A 138 15.59 10.87 7.59
C GLY A 138 16.16 9.46 7.44
N ILE A 139 15.66 8.69 6.47
CA ILE A 139 16.23 7.39 6.11
C ILE A 139 17.38 7.66 5.14
N GLU A 140 18.54 7.16 5.46
CA GLU A 140 19.79 7.34 4.73
C GLU A 140 20.19 6.05 4.00
N ASN A 141 21.08 6.18 3.01
CA ASN A 141 21.65 5.04 2.25
C ASN A 141 20.57 4.16 1.62
N VAL A 142 19.54 4.79 1.05
CA VAL A 142 18.42 4.08 0.43
C VAL A 142 18.88 3.37 -0.84
N GLU A 143 18.63 2.07 -0.90
CA GLU A 143 18.84 1.24 -2.09
C GLU A 143 17.51 0.62 -2.51
N LEU A 144 17.17 0.73 -3.80
CA LEU A 144 15.95 0.16 -4.38
C LEU A 144 16.31 -0.91 -5.40
N THR A 145 15.74 -2.10 -5.25
CA THR A 145 15.92 -3.20 -6.18
C THR A 145 14.56 -3.66 -6.71
N ILE A 146 14.31 -3.48 -8.01
CA ILE A 146 13.11 -3.99 -8.69
C ILE A 146 13.36 -5.46 -9.06
N GLN A 147 12.42 -6.33 -8.71
CA GLN A 147 12.53 -7.76 -8.97
C GLN A 147 11.16 -8.39 -9.22
N ASP A 148 11.14 -9.55 -9.82
CA ASP A 148 9.94 -10.38 -9.88
C ASP A 148 9.76 -11.11 -8.56
N MET A 149 8.52 -11.24 -8.11
CA MET A 149 8.14 -11.89 -6.85
C MET A 149 6.88 -12.74 -7.06
N GLU A 150 6.86 -13.94 -6.47
CA GLU A 150 5.63 -14.72 -6.34
C GLU A 150 4.74 -14.07 -5.26
N PHE A 151 3.55 -13.61 -5.67
CA PHE A 151 2.59 -13.00 -4.77
C PHE A 151 1.18 -13.51 -5.12
N MET A 152 0.47 -14.04 -4.15
CA MET A 152 -0.86 -14.65 -4.32
C MET A 152 -0.92 -15.74 -5.42
N GLY A 153 0.18 -16.46 -5.63
CA GLY A 153 0.29 -17.55 -6.61
C GLY A 153 0.56 -17.13 -8.04
N GLU A 154 0.83 -15.85 -8.28
CA GLU A 154 1.24 -15.31 -9.58
C GLU A 154 2.55 -14.54 -9.46
N THR A 155 3.27 -14.38 -10.59
CA THR A 155 4.49 -13.58 -10.63
C THR A 155 4.13 -12.12 -10.88
N HIS A 156 4.49 -11.24 -9.93
CA HIS A 156 4.29 -9.81 -10.01
C HIS A 156 5.60 -9.06 -9.91
N CYS A 157 5.60 -7.79 -10.29
CA CYS A 157 6.75 -6.91 -10.09
C CYS A 157 6.72 -6.34 -8.67
N ALA A 158 7.85 -6.40 -8.00
CA ALA A 158 8.03 -5.89 -6.65
C ALA A 158 9.27 -4.99 -6.57
N VAL A 159 9.36 -4.20 -5.53
CA VAL A 159 10.57 -3.47 -5.17
C VAL A 159 10.94 -3.77 -3.72
N LEU A 160 12.21 -4.14 -3.52
CA LEU A 160 12.83 -4.20 -2.21
C LEU A 160 13.57 -2.89 -1.98
N ILE A 161 13.31 -2.27 -0.84
CA ILE A 161 13.93 -1.01 -0.42
C ILE A 161 14.64 -1.28 0.90
N THR A 162 15.89 -0.86 0.98
CA THR A 162 16.69 -0.93 2.20
C THR A 162 17.26 0.44 2.52
N GLY A 163 17.54 0.70 3.78
CA GLY A 163 18.12 1.96 4.22
C GLY A 163 18.53 1.93 5.68
N LEU A 164 18.91 3.07 6.19
CA LEU A 164 19.28 3.25 7.60
C LEU A 164 18.45 4.38 8.21
N TYR A 165 17.75 4.10 9.31
CA TYR A 165 17.12 5.11 10.15
C TYR A 165 17.85 5.21 11.49
N SER A 166 18.56 6.32 11.74
CA SER A 166 19.37 6.49 12.96
C SER A 166 20.27 5.28 13.25
N ASP A 167 21.01 4.82 12.23
CA ASP A 167 21.90 3.65 12.26
C ASP A 167 21.18 2.28 12.42
N VAL A 168 19.85 2.24 12.41
CA VAL A 168 19.07 1.00 12.41
C VAL A 168 18.72 0.64 10.98
N PRO A 169 19.04 -0.58 10.52
CA PRO A 169 18.57 -1.05 9.21
C PRO A 169 17.04 -1.03 9.13
N VAL A 170 16.53 -0.60 7.98
CA VAL A 170 15.12 -0.64 7.65
C VAL A 170 14.93 -1.36 6.32
N TYR A 171 13.83 -2.07 6.21
CA TYR A 171 13.47 -2.88 5.06
C TYR A 171 12.03 -2.58 4.66
N GLU A 172 11.79 -2.30 3.41
CA GLU A 172 10.43 -2.25 2.87
C GLU A 172 10.34 -3.13 1.63
N GLN A 173 9.30 -3.92 1.55
CA GLN A 173 8.99 -4.68 0.36
C GLN A 173 7.62 -4.31 -0.15
N VAL A 174 7.55 -4.00 -1.43
CA VAL A 174 6.33 -3.53 -2.08
C VAL A 174 6.00 -4.44 -3.24
N ALA A 175 4.83 -5.05 -3.20
CA ALA A 175 4.24 -5.79 -4.31
C ALA A 175 3.25 -4.90 -5.06
N VAL A 176 3.27 -4.95 -6.37
CA VAL A 176 2.34 -4.21 -7.22
C VAL A 176 1.57 -5.18 -8.09
N VAL A 177 0.24 -5.14 -8.01
CA VAL A 177 -0.67 -5.95 -8.82
C VAL A 177 -1.47 -5.03 -9.72
N LYS A 178 -1.45 -5.30 -11.02
CA LYS A 178 -2.23 -4.55 -12.01
C LYS A 178 -3.42 -5.35 -12.49
N ASP A 179 -4.62 -4.80 -12.34
CA ASP A 179 -5.83 -5.30 -12.99
C ASP A 179 -6.51 -4.18 -13.80
N GLY A 180 -6.39 -4.26 -15.11
CA GLY A 180 -6.94 -3.26 -16.03
C GLY A 180 -6.38 -1.86 -15.80
N ARG A 181 -7.20 -0.97 -15.23
CA ARG A 181 -6.84 0.41 -14.88
C ARG A 181 -6.42 0.56 -13.42
N ASN A 182 -6.56 -0.49 -12.64
CA ASN A 182 -6.34 -0.45 -11.21
C ASN A 182 -4.95 -1.00 -10.89
N PHE A 183 -4.30 -0.36 -9.93
CA PHE A 183 -3.10 -0.82 -9.30
C PHE A 183 -3.38 -1.04 -7.82
N THR A 184 -3.09 -2.24 -7.35
CA THR A 184 -3.05 -2.55 -5.93
C THR A 184 -1.60 -2.56 -5.51
N VAL A 185 -1.27 -1.74 -4.53
CA VAL A 185 0.07 -1.64 -3.96
C VAL A 185 0.02 -2.16 -2.54
N VAL A 186 0.78 -3.20 -2.27
CA VAL A 186 0.92 -3.77 -0.93
C VAL A 186 2.33 -3.50 -0.46
N SER A 187 2.48 -2.74 0.61
CA SER A 187 3.79 -2.43 1.20
C SER A 187 3.90 -2.93 2.64
N VAL A 188 5.03 -3.53 2.95
CA VAL A 188 5.40 -3.95 4.29
C VAL A 188 6.73 -3.31 4.65
N PHE A 189 6.73 -2.53 5.73
CA PHE A 189 7.92 -1.92 6.30
C PHE A 189 8.28 -2.59 7.62
N SER A 190 9.57 -2.89 7.83
CA SER A 190 10.08 -3.50 9.06
C SER A 190 11.51 -3.06 9.37
N VAL A 191 11.92 -3.24 10.62
CA VAL A 191 13.31 -3.17 11.06
C VAL A 191 13.97 -4.56 11.17
N LEU A 192 13.20 -5.62 10.88
CA LEU A 192 13.68 -7.00 10.89
C LEU A 192 13.81 -7.50 9.45
N GLU A 193 14.99 -7.99 9.11
CA GLU A 193 15.27 -8.58 7.80
C GLU A 193 14.39 -9.83 7.58
N GLY A 194 13.74 -9.92 6.42
CA GLY A 194 12.91 -11.06 6.03
C GLY A 194 11.46 -10.97 6.52
N GLU A 195 11.13 -10.13 7.52
CA GLU A 195 9.75 -10.01 8.04
C GLU A 195 8.77 -9.53 6.95
N ALA A 196 9.20 -8.63 6.07
CA ALA A 196 8.35 -8.13 5.00
C ALA A 196 7.93 -9.24 4.03
N GLU A 197 8.82 -10.17 3.69
CA GLU A 197 8.53 -11.32 2.85
C GLU A 197 7.56 -12.29 3.53
N GLU A 198 7.75 -12.55 4.83
CA GLU A 198 6.84 -13.40 5.61
C GLU A 198 5.43 -12.82 5.65
N VAL A 199 5.28 -11.51 5.87
CA VAL A 199 3.98 -10.84 5.89
C VAL A 199 3.32 -10.87 4.51
N LEU A 200 4.05 -10.61 3.43
CA LEU A 200 3.51 -10.69 2.07
C LEU A 200 3.04 -12.11 1.70
N SER A 201 3.64 -13.14 2.30
CA SER A 201 3.20 -14.54 2.09
C SER A 201 1.83 -14.85 2.71
N CYS A 202 1.30 -14.00 3.58
CA CYS A 202 -0.03 -14.16 4.18
C CYS A 202 -1.17 -13.70 3.27
N PHE A 203 -0.86 -13.18 2.07
CA PHE A 203 -1.85 -12.69 1.12
C PHE A 203 -2.42 -13.82 0.25
N PHE A 204 -3.71 -13.68 -0.10
CA PHE A 204 -4.45 -14.61 -0.95
C PHE A 204 -5.46 -13.85 -1.84
N ASN A 205 -5.93 -14.53 -2.90
CA ASN A 205 -6.87 -13.98 -3.89
C ASN A 205 -8.24 -14.66 -3.91
N SER A 206 -8.50 -15.59 -2.99
CA SER A 206 -9.81 -16.22 -2.80
C SER A 206 -10.05 -16.60 -1.34
N LEU A 207 -11.32 -16.58 -0.93
CA LEU A 207 -11.80 -17.04 0.39
C LEU A 207 -12.34 -18.49 0.25
N ASP A 208 -11.54 -19.45 -0.22
CA ASP A 208 -11.95 -20.86 -0.32
C ASP A 208 -11.87 -21.60 1.03
#